data_17383ee353c3e4182ba394ca1dd89e79
#
_entry.id   17383ee353c3e4182ba394ca1dd89e79
#
_cell.length_a   1.000
_cell.length_b   1.000
_cell.length_c   1.000
_cell.angle_alpha   90.00
_cell.angle_beta   90.00
_cell.angle_gamma   90.00
#
_symmetry.space_group_name_H-M   'P 1'
#
loop_
_entity.id
_entity.type
_entity.pdbx_description
1 polymer ?
#
loop_
_entity_poly.entity_id
_entity_poly.type
_entity_poly.pdbx_seq_one_letter_code
_entity_poly.pdbx_strand_id
1 'polypeptide(L)'
;ENALEARDKVMVWGHHRGVLTAVTKKFNGSVLLLGGHVDQAQATQEACDRFNDDDNCHVFVGQISNAQGYSLKGSSTAIFIEQDWVPGIITQAEDRAHGIGRGDDDARSMLIQHLVFQDSLDTMKAKKIIAKQKSIDRAVGNVR
;
A
#
# COMPACT_ATOMS: atom_id res chain seq x y z
N GLU A 1 3.74 -5.48 -13.68
CA GLU A 1 3.64 -6.80 -14.35
C GLU A 1 4.63 -7.81 -13.74
N ASN A 2 5.91 -7.51 -13.61
CA ASN A 2 6.92 -8.44 -13.10
C ASN A 2 6.61 -9.01 -11.69
N ALA A 3 5.93 -8.24 -10.82
CA ALA A 3 5.54 -8.70 -9.49
C ALA A 3 4.43 -9.77 -9.52
N LEU A 4 3.60 -9.77 -10.56
CA LEU A 4 2.52 -10.75 -10.75
C LEU A 4 3.01 -12.07 -11.39
N GLU A 5 4.14 -12.04 -12.08
CA GLU A 5 4.74 -13.24 -12.69
C GLU A 5 5.19 -14.26 -11.63
N ALA A 6 5.50 -13.79 -10.42
CA ALA A 6 5.87 -14.62 -9.28
C ALA A 6 4.68 -15.29 -8.55
N ARG A 7 3.45 -15.14 -9.04
CA ARG A 7 2.18 -15.59 -8.42
C ARG A 7 1.88 -14.98 -7.05
N ASP A 8 2.56 -13.92 -6.68
CA ASP A 8 2.31 -13.22 -5.44
C ASP A 8 1.21 -12.18 -5.59
N LYS A 9 0.42 -12.01 -4.54
CA LYS A 9 -0.53 -10.91 -4.45
C LYS A 9 0.23 -9.60 -4.27
N VAL A 10 -0.23 -8.53 -4.91
CA VAL A 10 0.41 -7.22 -4.91
C VAL A 10 -0.54 -6.17 -4.36
N MET A 11 -0.05 -5.31 -3.47
CA MET A 11 -0.77 -4.13 -3.01
C MET A 11 -0.28 -2.90 -3.77
N VAL A 12 -1.21 -2.08 -4.24
CA VAL A 12 -0.93 -0.81 -4.91
C VAL A 12 -1.59 0.32 -4.13
N TRP A 13 -0.79 1.29 -3.74
CA TRP A 13 -1.21 2.42 -2.93
C TRP A 13 -1.05 3.73 -3.69
N GLY A 14 -2.05 4.59 -3.62
CA GLY A 14 -2.02 5.90 -4.24
C GLY A 14 -2.94 6.88 -3.55
N HIS A 15 -3.00 8.10 -4.04
CA HIS A 15 -3.77 9.20 -3.44
C HIS A 15 -4.98 9.58 -4.29
N HIS A 16 -4.79 9.72 -5.61
CA HIS A 16 -5.83 10.21 -6.51
C HIS A 16 -6.74 9.09 -7.00
N ARG A 17 -8.04 9.23 -6.76
CA ARG A 17 -9.07 8.24 -7.13
C ARG A 17 -9.04 7.87 -8.62
N GLY A 18 -8.82 8.86 -9.50
CA GLY A 18 -8.74 8.63 -10.95
C GLY A 18 -7.58 7.71 -11.35
N VAL A 19 -6.41 7.91 -10.74
CA VAL A 19 -5.22 7.06 -10.98
C VAL A 19 -5.48 5.64 -10.49
N LEU A 20 -6.00 5.47 -9.28
CA LEU A 20 -6.31 4.16 -8.71
C LEU A 20 -7.36 3.40 -9.52
N THR A 21 -8.40 4.10 -9.98
CA THR A 21 -9.41 3.51 -10.86
C THR A 21 -8.82 3.07 -12.20
N ALA A 22 -7.91 3.85 -12.78
CA ALA A 22 -7.23 3.50 -14.02
C ALA A 22 -6.34 2.25 -13.85
N VAL A 23 -5.62 2.16 -12.74
CA VAL A 23 -4.82 0.97 -12.38
C VAL A 23 -5.71 -0.25 -12.26
N THR A 24 -6.81 -0.17 -11.52
CA THR A 24 -7.75 -1.29 -11.34
C THR A 24 -8.31 -1.80 -12.66
N LYS A 25 -8.64 -0.90 -13.59
CA LYS A 25 -9.14 -1.28 -14.93
C LYS A 25 -8.10 -2.00 -15.78
N LYS A 26 -6.82 -1.76 -15.53
CA LYS A 26 -5.73 -2.38 -16.30
C LYS A 26 -5.46 -3.82 -15.89
N PHE A 27 -5.73 -4.19 -14.66
CA PHE A 27 -5.43 -5.52 -14.13
C PHE A 27 -6.70 -6.32 -13.86
N ASN A 28 -6.91 -7.40 -14.60
CA ASN A 28 -7.93 -8.38 -14.26
C ASN A 28 -7.60 -9.03 -12.91
N GLY A 29 -8.62 -9.35 -12.12
CA GLY A 29 -8.40 -9.90 -10.77
C GLY A 29 -7.90 -8.85 -9.77
N SER A 30 -8.32 -7.61 -9.92
CA SER A 30 -8.05 -6.53 -8.97
C SER A 30 -9.29 -6.16 -8.15
N VAL A 31 -9.05 -5.65 -6.95
CA VAL A 31 -10.06 -5.04 -6.09
C VAL A 31 -9.65 -3.62 -5.75
N LEU A 32 -10.61 -2.70 -5.75
CA LEU A 32 -10.40 -1.27 -5.47
C LEU A 32 -11.08 -0.88 -4.18
N LEU A 33 -10.34 -0.28 -3.26
CA LEU A 33 -10.86 0.34 -2.04
C LEU A 33 -10.57 1.85 -2.04
N LEU A 34 -11.62 2.62 -2.17
CA LEU A 34 -11.59 4.09 -2.03
C LEU A 34 -12.26 4.51 -0.75
N GLY A 35 -11.98 5.72 -0.28
CA GLY A 35 -12.71 6.34 0.82
C GLY A 35 -14.04 6.96 0.39
N GLY A 36 -14.85 7.32 1.39
CA GLY A 36 -16.11 8.04 1.17
C GLY A 36 -17.30 7.16 0.80
N HIS A 37 -17.25 5.86 1.08
CA HIS A 37 -18.43 5.00 1.04
C HIS A 37 -19.38 5.32 2.20
N VAL A 38 -20.68 5.14 1.99
CA VAL A 38 -21.71 5.34 3.04
C VAL A 38 -21.45 4.41 4.23
N ASP A 39 -21.10 3.15 3.94
CA ASP A 39 -20.59 2.20 4.93
C ASP A 39 -19.15 1.83 4.54
N GLN A 40 -18.20 2.61 5.05
CA GLN A 40 -16.78 2.41 4.77
C GLN A 40 -16.26 1.11 5.41
N ALA A 41 -16.79 0.74 6.58
CA ALA A 41 -16.35 -0.48 7.27
C ALA A 41 -16.74 -1.72 6.47
N GLN A 42 -17.96 -1.79 5.96
CA GLN A 42 -18.41 -2.89 5.12
C GLN A 42 -17.64 -2.95 3.81
N ALA A 43 -17.47 -1.82 3.11
CA ALA A 43 -16.71 -1.75 1.86
C ALA A 43 -15.25 -2.21 2.06
N THR A 44 -14.65 -1.84 3.19
CA THR A 44 -13.30 -2.26 3.55
C THR A 44 -13.23 -3.76 3.78
N GLN A 45 -14.17 -4.31 4.55
CA GLN A 45 -14.22 -5.75 4.83
C GLN A 45 -14.40 -6.57 3.55
N GLU A 46 -15.35 -6.19 2.70
CA GLU A 46 -15.59 -6.87 1.42
C GLU A 46 -14.36 -6.85 0.50
N ALA A 47 -13.66 -5.72 0.42
CA ALA A 47 -12.44 -5.60 -0.38
C ALA A 47 -11.31 -6.47 0.17
N CYS A 48 -11.16 -6.52 1.49
CA CYS A 48 -10.14 -7.34 2.16
C CYS A 48 -10.43 -8.83 2.01
N ASP A 49 -11.67 -9.25 2.23
CA ASP A 49 -12.09 -10.65 2.08
C ASP A 49 -11.86 -11.12 0.65
N ARG A 50 -12.26 -10.31 -0.34
CA ARG A 50 -12.00 -10.63 -1.74
C ARG A 50 -10.50 -10.76 -2.05
N PHE A 51 -9.68 -9.85 -1.55
CA PHE A 51 -8.24 -9.94 -1.77
C PHE A 51 -7.62 -11.14 -1.05
N ASN A 52 -8.04 -11.41 0.19
CA ASN A 52 -7.45 -12.47 1.00
C ASN A 52 -7.86 -13.87 0.53
N ASP A 53 -9.14 -14.06 0.17
CA ASP A 53 -9.77 -15.37 0.03
C ASP A 53 -10.03 -15.77 -1.42
N ASP A 54 -10.07 -14.83 -2.36
CA ASP A 54 -10.25 -15.11 -3.80
C ASP A 54 -8.89 -15.33 -4.47
N ASP A 55 -8.62 -16.54 -4.92
CA ASP A 55 -7.39 -16.90 -5.63
C ASP A 55 -7.25 -16.20 -6.99
N ASN A 56 -8.34 -15.71 -7.56
CA ASN A 56 -8.32 -14.93 -8.80
C ASN A 56 -8.07 -13.42 -8.55
N CYS A 57 -8.08 -12.97 -7.29
CA CYS A 57 -7.80 -11.60 -6.92
C CYS A 57 -6.32 -11.45 -6.55
N HIS A 58 -5.54 -10.90 -7.47
CA HIS A 58 -4.08 -10.77 -7.31
C HIS A 58 -3.62 -9.37 -6.96
N VAL A 59 -4.46 -8.35 -7.17
CA VAL A 59 -4.08 -6.95 -6.97
C VAL A 59 -5.09 -6.25 -6.05
N PHE A 60 -4.59 -5.74 -4.94
CA PHE A 60 -5.33 -4.81 -4.09
C PHE A 60 -4.93 -3.38 -4.46
N VAL A 61 -5.89 -2.53 -4.77
CA VAL A 61 -5.67 -1.12 -5.08
C VAL A 61 -6.35 -0.28 -4.02
N GLY A 62 -5.56 0.43 -3.21
CA GLY A 62 -6.05 1.18 -2.07
C GLY A 62 -5.64 2.65 -2.06
N GLN A 63 -6.50 3.48 -1.48
CA GLN A 63 -6.18 4.88 -1.22
C GLN A 63 -5.37 4.98 0.08
N ILE A 64 -4.21 5.66 0.05
CA ILE A 64 -3.28 5.75 1.19
C ILE A 64 -3.97 6.28 2.45
N SER A 65 -4.86 7.27 2.32
CA SER A 65 -5.60 7.85 3.44
C SER A 65 -6.51 6.86 4.18
N ASN A 66 -6.85 5.75 3.56
CA ASN A 66 -7.71 4.70 4.12
C ASN A 66 -6.94 3.43 4.51
N ALA A 67 -5.63 3.48 4.54
CA ALA A 67 -4.78 2.34 4.88
C ALA A 67 -4.80 2.01 6.39
N GLN A 68 -5.96 2.13 7.05
CA GLN A 68 -6.09 1.91 8.49
C GLN A 68 -7.14 0.85 8.81
N GLY A 69 -6.87 0.05 9.83
CA GLY A 69 -7.89 -0.80 10.47
C GLY A 69 -8.19 -2.14 9.81
N TYR A 70 -7.44 -2.60 8.81
CA TYR A 70 -7.65 -3.89 8.16
C TYR A 70 -6.34 -4.63 7.87
N SER A 71 -6.43 -5.92 7.60
CA SER A 71 -5.30 -6.80 7.32
C SER A 71 -5.38 -7.36 5.89
N LEU A 72 -4.27 -7.27 5.16
CA LEU A 72 -4.10 -7.85 3.83
C LEU A 72 -3.09 -8.99 3.91
N LYS A 73 -3.55 -10.21 3.62
CA LYS A 73 -2.75 -11.43 3.71
C LYS A 73 -2.25 -11.86 2.33
N GLY A 74 -1.17 -12.64 2.33
CA GLY A 74 -0.69 -13.29 1.11
C GLY A 74 0.01 -12.38 0.11
N SER A 75 0.27 -11.11 0.44
CA SER A 75 1.08 -10.23 -0.38
C SER A 75 2.50 -10.12 0.16
N SER A 76 3.47 -10.19 -0.73
CA SER A 76 4.89 -9.94 -0.44
C SER A 76 5.38 -8.62 -1.06
N THR A 77 4.52 -7.91 -1.80
CA THR A 77 4.90 -6.70 -2.52
C THR A 77 3.88 -5.58 -2.32
N ALA A 78 4.37 -4.40 -1.92
CA ALA A 78 3.60 -3.17 -1.87
C ALA A 78 4.22 -2.12 -2.79
N ILE A 79 3.42 -1.52 -3.65
CA ILE A 79 3.83 -0.51 -4.62
C ILE A 79 3.11 0.80 -4.31
N PHE A 80 3.86 1.85 -4.01
CA PHE A 80 3.34 3.19 -3.85
C PHE A 80 3.52 3.95 -5.16
N ILE A 81 2.41 4.20 -5.87
CA ILE A 81 2.40 4.91 -7.15
C ILE A 81 2.32 6.42 -7.00
N GLU A 82 1.93 6.89 -5.84
CA GLU A 82 1.91 8.29 -5.46
C GLU A 82 2.38 8.45 -4.01
N GLN A 83 3.05 9.55 -3.72
CA GLN A 83 3.60 9.82 -2.40
C GLN A 83 2.67 10.75 -1.61
N ASP A 84 2.49 10.47 -0.32
CA ASP A 84 1.88 11.41 0.61
C ASP A 84 2.94 12.34 1.22
N TRP A 85 2.53 13.52 1.68
CA TRP A 85 3.40 14.48 2.35
C TRP A 85 3.65 14.15 3.83
N VAL A 86 2.88 13.22 4.39
CA VAL A 86 2.95 12.82 5.79
C VAL A 86 3.62 11.46 5.90
N PRO A 87 4.86 11.38 6.39
CA PRO A 87 5.60 10.11 6.50
C PRO A 87 4.84 9.06 7.31
N GLY A 88 4.14 9.46 8.38
CA GLY A 88 3.37 8.56 9.23
C GLY A 88 2.25 7.81 8.50
N ILE A 89 1.63 8.42 7.49
CA ILE A 89 0.60 7.75 6.67
C ILE A 89 1.23 6.67 5.79
N ILE A 90 2.40 6.95 5.21
CA ILE A 90 3.15 5.96 4.43
C ILE A 90 3.60 4.82 5.33
N THR A 91 4.17 5.12 6.50
CA THR A 91 4.58 4.10 7.48
C THR A 91 3.41 3.22 7.92
N GLN A 92 2.22 3.79 8.15
CA GLN A 92 1.03 3.00 8.46
C GLN A 92 0.62 2.07 7.32
N ALA A 93 0.70 2.53 6.07
CA ALA A 93 0.42 1.70 4.90
C ALA A 93 1.47 0.60 4.72
N GLU A 94 2.75 0.90 4.98
CA GLU A 94 3.84 -0.07 4.98
C GLU A 94 3.66 -1.12 6.09
N ASP A 95 3.26 -0.71 7.29
CA ASP A 95 2.99 -1.62 8.41
C ASP A 95 1.83 -2.57 8.10
N ARG A 96 0.80 -2.12 7.35
CA ARG A 96 -0.28 -3.00 6.88
C ARG A 96 0.20 -4.03 5.87
N ALA A 97 1.14 -3.61 5.03
CA ALA A 97 1.81 -4.51 4.11
C ALA A 97 2.63 -5.58 4.86
N HIS A 98 3.30 -5.22 5.93
CA HIS A 98 4.02 -6.19 6.79
C HIS A 98 3.10 -7.14 7.57
N GLY A 99 1.79 -6.86 7.62
CA GLY A 99 0.78 -7.78 8.14
C GLY A 99 0.83 -7.98 9.66
N ILE A 100 0.06 -7.16 10.37
CA ILE A 100 -0.43 -7.56 11.69
C ILE A 100 -1.34 -8.77 11.45
N GLY A 101 -0.90 -9.97 11.84
CA GLY A 101 -1.65 -11.23 11.67
C GLY A 101 -0.98 -12.27 10.77
N ARG A 102 0.23 -12.01 10.27
CA ARG A 102 1.13 -13.08 9.83
C ARG A 102 1.60 -13.79 11.08
N GLY A 103 1.29 -15.09 11.20
CA GLY A 103 1.88 -15.91 12.25
C GLY A 103 3.40 -15.90 12.15
N ASP A 104 4.10 -16.18 13.25
CA ASP A 104 5.57 -16.18 13.34
C ASP A 104 6.29 -17.05 12.27
N ASP A 105 5.55 -17.91 11.57
CA ASP A 105 6.08 -18.82 10.55
C ASP A 105 6.22 -18.19 9.15
N ASP A 106 5.67 -17.00 8.89
CA ASP A 106 5.75 -16.37 7.57
C ASP A 106 6.74 -15.17 7.56
N ALA A 107 8.00 -15.49 7.82
CA ALA A 107 9.12 -14.53 7.81
C ALA A 107 9.54 -14.08 6.38
N ARG A 108 8.60 -14.07 5.41
CA ARG A 108 8.91 -13.57 4.07
C ARG A 108 9.19 -12.07 4.12
N SER A 109 10.33 -11.69 3.58
CA SER A 109 10.66 -10.29 3.41
C SER A 109 9.65 -9.62 2.47
N MET A 110 9.14 -8.46 2.87
CA MET A 110 8.25 -7.66 2.04
C MET A 110 9.05 -6.71 1.17
N LEU A 111 8.74 -6.68 -0.12
CA LEU A 111 9.27 -5.70 -1.06
C LEU A 111 8.38 -4.45 -1.06
N ILE A 112 8.91 -3.31 -0.66
CA ILE A 112 8.23 -2.03 -0.72
C ILE A 112 8.86 -1.19 -1.82
N GLN A 113 8.07 -0.80 -2.82
CA GLN A 113 8.52 0.00 -3.95
C GLN A 113 7.78 1.33 -4.00
N HIS A 114 8.54 2.42 -4.12
CA HIS A 114 8.01 3.75 -4.34
C HIS A 114 8.30 4.18 -5.77
N LEU A 115 7.26 4.37 -6.56
CA LEU A 115 7.40 4.91 -7.91
C LEU A 115 7.50 6.41 -7.86
N VAL A 116 8.55 6.95 -8.46
CA VAL A 116 8.82 8.39 -8.50
C VAL A 116 9.21 8.77 -9.92
N PHE A 117 8.50 9.74 -10.50
CA PHE A 117 8.92 10.30 -11.78
C PHE A 117 10.16 11.17 -11.61
N GLN A 118 11.18 10.90 -12.40
CA GLN A 118 12.41 11.71 -12.38
C GLN A 118 12.08 13.17 -12.70
N ASP A 119 12.71 14.10 -11.97
CA ASP A 119 12.57 15.55 -12.13
C ASP A 119 11.13 16.09 -11.97
N SER A 120 10.26 15.35 -11.29
CA SER A 120 8.90 15.74 -10.98
C SER A 120 8.75 16.29 -9.57
N LEU A 121 7.57 16.83 -9.26
CA LEU A 121 7.17 17.17 -7.89
C LEU A 121 7.25 15.96 -6.94
N ASP A 122 7.05 14.76 -7.45
CA ASP A 122 7.14 13.52 -6.67
C ASP A 122 8.57 13.25 -6.19
N THR A 123 9.58 13.59 -6.99
CA THR A 123 10.99 13.53 -6.56
C THR A 123 11.24 14.48 -5.38
N MET A 124 10.68 15.69 -5.43
CA MET A 124 10.78 16.65 -4.32
C MET A 124 10.02 16.16 -3.07
N LYS A 125 8.85 15.57 -3.25
CA LYS A 125 8.06 14.95 -2.16
C LYS A 125 8.86 13.83 -1.50
N ALA A 126 9.35 12.88 -2.27
CA ALA A 126 10.13 11.75 -1.76
C ALA A 126 11.34 12.22 -0.93
N LYS A 127 12.11 13.18 -1.43
CA LYS A 127 13.25 13.76 -0.69
C LYS A 127 12.82 14.41 0.63
N LYS A 128 11.71 15.15 0.64
CA LYS A 128 11.18 15.80 1.85
C LYS A 128 10.66 14.77 2.86
N ILE A 129 10.00 13.70 2.40
CA ILE A 129 9.50 12.62 3.25
C ILE A 129 10.68 11.91 3.93
N ILE A 130 11.71 11.55 3.18
CA ILE A 130 12.93 10.93 3.73
C ILE A 130 13.60 11.83 4.76
N ALA A 131 13.71 13.13 4.49
CA ALA A 131 14.29 14.09 5.42
C ALA A 131 13.46 14.22 6.70
N LYS A 132 12.13 14.27 6.60
CA LYS A 132 11.23 14.30 7.77
C LYS A 132 11.33 13.01 8.58
N GLN A 133 11.34 11.84 7.93
CA GLN A 133 11.47 10.56 8.63
C GLN A 133 12.77 10.50 9.43
N LYS A 134 13.90 10.86 8.82
CA LYS A 134 15.19 10.94 9.51
C LYS A 134 15.16 11.87 10.73
N SER A 135 14.43 12.98 10.65
CA SER A 135 14.28 13.90 11.77
C SER A 135 13.44 13.31 12.90
N ILE A 136 12.36 12.60 12.56
CA ILE A 136 11.50 11.89 13.52
C ILE A 136 12.30 10.78 14.20
N ASP A 137 13.01 9.96 13.44
CA ASP A 137 13.81 8.84 13.97
C ASP A 137 14.88 9.33 14.94
N ARG A 138 15.54 10.46 14.65
CA ARG A 138 16.49 11.10 15.57
C ARG A 138 15.82 11.61 16.84
N ALA A 139 14.64 12.23 16.75
CA ALA A 139 13.93 12.79 17.89
C ALA A 139 13.39 11.70 18.83
N VAL A 140 13.02 10.54 18.28
CA VAL A 140 12.47 9.40 19.03
C VAL A 140 13.57 8.43 19.51
N GLY A 141 14.83 8.66 19.11
CA GLY A 141 15.96 7.79 19.48
C GLY A 141 15.98 6.44 18.74
N ASN A 142 15.15 6.27 17.74
CA ASN A 142 15.19 5.11 16.85
C ASN A 142 16.28 5.33 15.80
N VAL A 143 17.48 4.91 16.11
CA VAL A 143 18.55 4.72 15.13
C VAL A 143 18.29 3.36 14.50
N ARG A 144 17.64 3.35 13.36
CA ARG A 144 17.66 2.19 12.47
C ARG A 144 18.84 2.27 11.54
#